data_a64e89b0b2e919af70a9e8dddb6fc0e0
#
_entry.id   a64e89b0b2e919af70a9e8dddb6fc0e0
#
_cell.length_a   1.000
_cell.length_b   1.000
_cell.length_c   1.000
_cell.angle_alpha   90.00
_cell.angle_beta   90.00
_cell.angle_gamma   90.00
#
_symmetry.space_group_name_H-M   'P 1'
#
loop_
_entity.id
_entity.type
_entity.pdbx_description
1 polymer ?
#
loop_
_entity_poly.entity_id
_entity_poly.type
_entity_poly.pdbx_seq_one_letter_code
_entity_poly.pdbx_strand_id
1 'polypeptide(L)'
;MIGLRASYEYLPLGHYQAAGKAHEILHWDRNSLFCSACGTPMEQKESIMKRCPNCGREVYPAISTAILVLVRKGDSILLVHARNFKGRFNSLVAGFLETGETLEECVAREVKEETGLDVKNITYFGNQPWPYPSGLMVGFIADYESGEIKLQEDELTAAAFYSKDNLPEIPRKLSIARRLIDLSLIHISEPTRPRLIS
;
A
#
# COMPACT_ATOMS: atom_id res chain seq x y z
N MET A 1 -20.97 17.19 0.67
CA MET A 1 -20.16 16.40 -0.29
C MET A 1 -19.22 15.52 0.52
N ILE A 2 -19.14 14.20 0.24
CA ILE A 2 -18.28 13.24 0.95
C ILE A 2 -17.10 12.90 0.04
N GLY A 3 -15.87 12.89 0.59
CA GLY A 3 -14.69 12.44 -0.16
C GLY A 3 -14.74 10.95 -0.49
N LEU A 4 -14.08 10.52 -1.58
CA LEU A 4 -14.08 9.14 -2.06
C LEU A 4 -13.72 8.13 -0.94
N ARG A 5 -12.68 8.38 -0.14
CA ARG A 5 -12.28 7.48 0.95
C ARG A 5 -13.38 7.28 2.00
N ALA A 6 -14.11 8.33 2.36
CA ALA A 6 -15.20 8.26 3.32
C ALA A 6 -16.44 7.59 2.73
N SER A 7 -16.64 7.61 1.42
CA SER A 7 -17.80 7.01 0.75
C SER A 7 -17.83 5.48 0.86
N TYR A 8 -16.72 4.83 1.22
CA TYR A 8 -16.67 3.40 1.49
C TYR A 8 -17.69 2.93 2.55
N GLU A 9 -17.96 3.78 3.53
CA GLU A 9 -18.92 3.45 4.61
C GLU A 9 -20.39 3.53 4.17
N TYR A 10 -20.66 4.13 3.02
CA TYR A 10 -22.03 4.42 2.54
C TYR A 10 -22.36 3.73 1.22
N LEU A 11 -21.36 3.30 0.45
CA LEU A 11 -21.57 2.70 -0.86
C LEU A 11 -21.39 1.17 -0.80
N PRO A 12 -22.21 0.43 -1.55
CA PRO A 12 -21.89 -0.98 -1.84
C PRO A 12 -20.49 -1.08 -2.46
N LEU A 13 -19.76 -2.17 -2.14
CA LEU A 13 -18.36 -2.33 -2.56
C LEU A 13 -18.13 -2.12 -4.06
N GLY A 14 -19.01 -2.66 -4.91
CA GLY A 14 -18.89 -2.49 -6.37
C GLY A 14 -19.03 -1.05 -6.82
N HIS A 15 -19.92 -0.27 -6.20
CA HIS A 15 -20.06 1.17 -6.48
C HIS A 15 -18.85 1.97 -6.01
N TYR A 16 -18.31 1.65 -4.83
CA TYR A 16 -17.09 2.26 -4.33
C TYR A 16 -15.90 1.99 -5.25
N GLN A 17 -15.74 0.75 -5.72
CA GLN A 17 -14.69 0.38 -6.69
C GLN A 17 -14.83 1.10 -8.02
N ALA A 18 -16.06 1.21 -8.56
CA ALA A 18 -16.33 1.97 -9.77
C ALA A 18 -16.02 3.46 -9.61
N ALA A 19 -16.38 4.06 -8.46
CA ALA A 19 -16.04 5.43 -8.13
C ALA A 19 -14.52 5.64 -8.02
N GLY A 20 -13.80 4.67 -7.45
CA GLY A 20 -12.33 4.65 -7.40
C GLY A 20 -11.73 4.68 -8.80
N LYS A 21 -12.13 3.76 -9.68
CA LYS A 21 -11.69 3.73 -11.08
C LYS A 21 -11.98 5.04 -11.81
N ALA A 22 -13.17 5.60 -11.64
CA ALA A 22 -13.53 6.87 -12.23
C ALA A 22 -12.64 8.01 -11.73
N HIS A 23 -12.31 8.03 -10.43
CA HIS A 23 -11.41 9.01 -9.84
C HIS A 23 -10.00 8.94 -10.45
N GLU A 24 -9.44 7.76 -10.64
CA GLU A 24 -8.12 7.55 -11.26
C GLU A 24 -8.10 8.03 -12.72
N ILE A 25 -9.15 7.69 -13.50
CA ILE A 25 -9.28 8.15 -14.90
C ILE A 25 -9.39 9.67 -14.96
N LEU A 26 -10.21 10.31 -14.12
CA LEU A 26 -10.34 11.74 -14.06
C LEU A 26 -9.04 12.43 -13.61
N HIS A 27 -8.30 11.81 -12.69
CA HIS A 27 -6.99 12.31 -12.28
C HIS A 27 -6.01 12.30 -13.46
N TRP A 28 -5.90 11.18 -14.18
CA TRP A 28 -5.06 11.07 -15.36
C TRP A 28 -5.49 12.06 -16.46
N ASP A 29 -6.78 12.17 -16.74
CA ASP A 29 -7.31 13.05 -17.77
C ASP A 29 -6.89 14.50 -17.54
N ARG A 30 -7.04 14.99 -16.31
CA ARG A 30 -6.66 16.37 -15.92
C ARG A 30 -5.16 16.61 -15.95
N ASN A 31 -4.33 15.58 -15.70
CA ASN A 31 -2.88 15.71 -15.67
C ASN A 31 -2.20 15.37 -17.00
N SER A 32 -2.97 15.06 -18.04
CA SER A 32 -2.47 14.74 -19.39
C SER A 32 -3.12 15.61 -20.48
N LEU A 33 -3.36 16.89 -20.18
CA LEU A 33 -3.94 17.83 -21.14
C LEU A 33 -2.95 18.25 -22.23
N PHE A 34 -1.64 18.27 -21.91
CA PHE A 34 -0.59 18.68 -22.82
C PHE A 34 0.48 17.61 -22.93
N CYS A 35 1.10 17.48 -24.08
CA CYS A 35 2.20 16.57 -24.33
C CYS A 35 3.44 16.96 -23.52
N SER A 36 3.93 16.05 -22.69
CA SER A 36 5.14 16.28 -21.88
C SER A 36 6.44 16.37 -22.67
N ALA A 37 6.40 16.03 -23.98
CA ALA A 37 7.58 16.13 -24.86
C ALA A 37 7.61 17.45 -25.66
N CYS A 38 6.46 17.97 -26.12
CA CYS A 38 6.43 19.11 -27.03
C CYS A 38 5.40 20.20 -26.69
N GLY A 39 4.67 20.07 -25.58
CA GLY A 39 3.70 21.05 -25.10
C GLY A 39 2.39 21.13 -25.90
N THR A 40 2.23 20.37 -26.98
CA THR A 40 1.01 20.38 -27.81
C THR A 40 -0.18 19.80 -27.03
N PRO A 41 -1.40 20.36 -27.15
CA PRO A 41 -2.59 19.76 -26.56
C PRO A 41 -2.77 18.31 -27.00
N MET A 42 -3.10 17.42 -26.03
CA MET A 42 -3.31 16.00 -26.29
C MET A 42 -4.73 15.72 -26.79
N GLU A 43 -4.87 14.76 -27.69
CA GLU A 43 -6.15 14.28 -28.18
C GLU A 43 -6.52 12.93 -27.59
N GLN A 44 -7.78 12.78 -27.14
CA GLN A 44 -8.33 11.49 -26.73
C GLN A 44 -8.50 10.61 -27.96
N LYS A 45 -7.89 9.41 -27.97
CA LYS A 45 -8.03 8.44 -29.06
C LYS A 45 -8.77 7.18 -28.61
N GLU A 46 -8.61 6.78 -27.34
CA GLU A 46 -9.31 5.65 -26.72
C GLU A 46 -9.76 6.05 -25.31
N SER A 47 -10.58 5.21 -24.68
CA SER A 47 -11.11 5.47 -23.33
C SER A 47 -10.04 5.75 -22.28
N ILE A 48 -8.84 5.19 -22.45
CA ILE A 48 -7.70 5.30 -21.54
C ILE A 48 -6.39 5.60 -22.28
N MET A 49 -6.46 6.25 -23.48
CA MET A 49 -5.26 6.61 -24.22
C MET A 49 -5.45 7.97 -24.89
N LYS A 50 -4.46 8.84 -24.71
CA LYS A 50 -4.30 10.10 -25.47
C LYS A 50 -3.07 10.04 -26.34
N ARG A 51 -3.16 10.68 -27.51
CA ARG A 51 -2.04 10.81 -28.46
C ARG A 51 -1.80 12.29 -28.79
N CYS A 52 -0.53 12.66 -28.84
CA CYS A 52 -0.11 13.97 -29.30
C CYS A 52 -0.24 14.04 -30.82
N PRO A 53 -1.02 14.99 -31.39
CA PRO A 53 -1.15 15.13 -32.85
C PRO A 53 0.13 15.62 -33.54
N ASN A 54 1.04 16.27 -32.79
CA ASN A 54 2.28 16.81 -33.34
C ASN A 54 3.43 15.77 -33.35
N CYS A 55 3.72 15.10 -32.21
CA CYS A 55 4.88 14.20 -32.10
C CYS A 55 4.51 12.72 -31.98
N GLY A 56 3.23 12.36 -31.97
CA GLY A 56 2.76 10.98 -31.91
C GLY A 56 2.86 10.31 -30.53
N ARG A 57 3.35 11.01 -29.51
CA ARG A 57 3.47 10.45 -28.14
C ARG A 57 2.13 9.99 -27.61
N GLU A 58 2.08 8.78 -27.12
CA GLU A 58 0.91 8.20 -26.44
C GLU A 58 1.08 8.27 -24.93
N VAL A 59 -0.02 8.50 -24.21
CA VAL A 59 -0.07 8.59 -22.76
C VAL A 59 -1.27 7.81 -22.22
N TYR A 60 -0.98 6.92 -21.28
CA TYR A 60 -1.93 6.08 -20.55
C TYR A 60 -1.99 6.48 -19.07
N PRO A 61 -3.05 6.08 -18.31
CA PRO A 61 -3.07 6.25 -16.88
C PRO A 61 -1.84 5.60 -16.22
N ALA A 62 -1.06 6.37 -15.48
CA ALA A 62 0.04 5.88 -14.67
C ALA A 62 -0.47 5.44 -13.30
N ILE A 63 -0.02 4.29 -12.84
CA ILE A 63 -0.34 3.73 -11.53
C ILE A 63 0.93 3.71 -10.69
N SER A 64 0.95 4.44 -9.57
CA SER A 64 2.05 4.41 -8.61
C SER A 64 1.92 3.16 -7.75
N THR A 65 2.92 2.29 -7.84
CA THR A 65 2.95 1.06 -7.04
C THR A 65 3.61 1.33 -5.69
N ALA A 66 2.96 0.91 -4.61
CA ALA A 66 3.52 0.94 -3.28
C ALA A 66 3.37 -0.44 -2.63
N ILE A 67 4.37 -0.84 -1.85
CA ILE A 67 4.28 -2.03 -1.00
C ILE A 67 3.65 -1.66 0.35
N LEU A 68 3.13 -2.65 1.02
CA LEU A 68 2.96 -2.63 2.45
C LEU A 68 3.29 -4.01 3.02
N VAL A 69 3.91 -4.06 4.20
CA VAL A 69 4.40 -5.30 4.76
C VAL A 69 4.05 -5.49 6.22
N LEU A 70 3.50 -6.67 6.53
CA LEU A 70 3.31 -7.15 7.88
C LEU A 70 4.57 -7.90 8.31
N VAL A 71 5.34 -7.33 9.25
CA VAL A 71 6.53 -7.97 9.81
C VAL A 71 6.17 -8.71 11.10
N ARG A 72 6.45 -10.01 11.15
CA ARG A 72 6.19 -10.88 12.30
C ARG A 72 7.45 -11.10 13.12
N LYS A 73 7.30 -11.12 14.45
CA LYS A 73 8.35 -11.51 15.42
C LYS A 73 7.73 -12.38 16.51
N GLY A 74 7.84 -13.69 16.37
CA GLY A 74 7.09 -14.63 17.24
C GLY A 74 5.58 -14.37 17.14
N ASP A 75 4.93 -14.17 18.26
CA ASP A 75 3.48 -13.88 18.36
C ASP A 75 3.15 -12.38 18.26
N SER A 76 4.09 -11.57 17.79
CA SER A 76 3.92 -10.13 17.66
C SER A 76 4.10 -9.66 16.23
N ILE A 77 3.47 -8.54 15.89
CA ILE A 77 3.56 -7.86 14.61
C ILE A 77 4.09 -6.44 14.79
N LEU A 78 4.90 -5.97 13.85
CA LEU A 78 5.35 -4.59 13.81
C LEU A 78 4.22 -3.68 13.34
N LEU A 79 3.90 -2.66 14.13
CA LEU A 79 3.02 -1.58 13.74
C LEU A 79 3.75 -0.24 13.90
N VAL A 80 3.50 0.66 12.96
CA VAL A 80 4.12 1.97 12.87
C VAL A 80 3.07 3.08 12.86
N HIS A 81 3.43 4.26 13.36
CA HIS A 81 2.62 5.47 13.24
C HIS A 81 3.32 6.47 12.34
N ALA A 82 2.79 6.64 11.13
CA ALA A 82 3.35 7.60 10.18
C ALA A 82 3.00 9.05 10.56
N ARG A 83 3.94 9.95 10.39
CA ARG A 83 3.80 11.38 10.72
C ARG A 83 2.63 12.06 10.02
N ASN A 84 2.29 11.62 8.81
CA ASN A 84 1.20 12.16 8.01
C ASN A 84 -0.19 11.59 8.36
N PHE A 85 -0.30 10.66 9.30
CA PHE A 85 -1.59 10.11 9.72
C PHE A 85 -2.39 11.15 10.52
N LYS A 86 -3.64 11.36 10.09
CA LYS A 86 -4.58 12.28 10.75
C LYS A 86 -5.34 11.66 11.94
N GLY A 87 -4.86 10.57 12.52
CA GLY A 87 -5.51 9.84 13.60
C GLY A 87 -4.48 9.18 14.51
N ARG A 88 -4.94 8.44 15.52
CA ARG A 88 -4.06 7.73 16.48
C ARG A 88 -3.77 6.29 16.05
N PHE A 89 -4.26 5.86 14.89
CA PHE A 89 -4.10 4.48 14.46
C PHE A 89 -2.67 4.19 13.99
N ASN A 90 -2.19 3.00 14.31
CA ASN A 90 -0.95 2.46 13.79
C ASN A 90 -1.25 1.54 12.60
N SER A 91 -0.35 1.49 11.63
CA SER A 91 -0.48 0.69 10.41
C SER A 91 0.78 -0.15 10.18
N LEU A 92 0.86 -0.76 9.02
CA LEU A 92 2.04 -1.48 8.54
C LEU A 92 3.02 -0.51 7.90
N VAL A 93 4.29 -0.89 7.81
CA VAL A 93 5.30 -0.19 6.98
C VAL A 93 4.84 -0.22 5.54
N ALA A 94 4.96 0.90 4.83
CA ALA A 94 4.52 1.04 3.45
C ALA A 94 5.30 2.12 2.73
N GLY A 95 5.81 1.82 1.54
CA GLY A 95 6.54 2.76 0.73
C GLY A 95 6.40 2.53 -0.77
N PHE A 96 6.85 3.48 -1.57
CA PHE A 96 6.76 3.41 -3.02
C PHE A 96 7.89 2.59 -3.62
N LEU A 97 7.53 1.81 -4.65
CA LEU A 97 8.50 1.12 -5.49
C LEU A 97 9.38 2.13 -6.23
N GLU A 98 10.69 1.98 -6.14
CA GLU A 98 11.66 2.78 -6.87
C GLU A 98 12.06 2.18 -8.23
N THR A 99 12.68 3.01 -9.08
CA THR A 99 13.09 2.58 -10.41
C THR A 99 14.20 1.53 -10.35
N GLY A 100 13.96 0.37 -10.95
CA GLY A 100 14.92 -0.74 -11.02
C GLY A 100 14.85 -1.72 -9.85
N GLU A 101 13.93 -1.54 -8.94
CA GLU A 101 13.70 -2.35 -7.76
C GLU A 101 12.66 -3.44 -8.00
N THR A 102 12.84 -4.63 -7.45
CA THR A 102 11.77 -5.62 -7.31
C THR A 102 10.87 -5.27 -6.11
N LEU A 103 9.67 -5.84 -6.05
CA LEU A 103 8.76 -5.58 -4.91
C LEU A 103 9.34 -6.09 -3.59
N GLU A 104 10.07 -7.21 -3.61
CA GLU A 104 10.73 -7.79 -2.45
C GLU A 104 11.91 -6.93 -1.95
N GLU A 105 12.68 -6.36 -2.88
CA GLU A 105 13.75 -5.39 -2.55
C GLU A 105 13.17 -4.13 -1.93
N CYS A 106 12.07 -3.60 -2.49
CA CYS A 106 11.33 -2.48 -1.92
C CYS A 106 10.86 -2.77 -0.49
N VAL A 107 10.31 -3.97 -0.23
CA VAL A 107 9.92 -4.38 1.13
C VAL A 107 11.11 -4.34 2.09
N ALA A 108 12.24 -4.91 1.69
CA ALA A 108 13.44 -4.98 2.55
C ALA A 108 14.00 -3.56 2.80
N ARG A 109 14.06 -2.71 1.78
CA ARG A 109 14.54 -1.33 1.87
C ARG A 109 13.65 -0.48 2.78
N GLU A 110 12.34 -0.46 2.55
CA GLU A 110 11.40 0.36 3.33
C GLU A 110 11.39 -0.03 4.81
N VAL A 111 11.40 -1.34 5.12
CA VAL A 111 11.51 -1.77 6.52
C VAL A 111 12.82 -1.31 7.13
N LYS A 112 13.93 -1.42 6.38
CA LYS A 112 15.24 -1.00 6.87
C LYS A 112 15.33 0.51 7.08
N GLU A 113 14.86 1.30 6.14
CA GLU A 113 14.92 2.77 6.18
C GLU A 113 14.03 3.32 7.28
N GLU A 114 12.75 2.92 7.31
CA GLU A 114 11.79 3.45 8.26
C GLU A 114 12.00 2.98 9.69
N THR A 115 12.49 1.74 9.89
CA THR A 115 12.52 1.10 11.22
C THR A 115 13.87 0.57 11.67
N GLY A 116 14.90 0.53 10.81
CA GLY A 116 16.22 -0.03 11.11
C GLY A 116 16.28 -1.55 11.15
N LEU A 117 15.16 -2.25 10.92
CA LEU A 117 15.07 -3.70 11.01
C LEU A 117 15.44 -4.39 9.69
N ASP A 118 15.97 -5.61 9.80
CA ASP A 118 16.15 -6.52 8.68
C ASP A 118 15.05 -7.59 8.70
N VAL A 119 14.59 -8.01 7.50
CA VAL A 119 13.52 -8.97 7.34
C VAL A 119 13.89 -10.08 6.37
N LYS A 120 13.25 -11.23 6.53
CA LYS A 120 13.39 -12.42 5.68
C LYS A 120 12.05 -13.05 5.37
N ASN A 121 12.06 -14.12 4.54
CA ASN A 121 10.87 -14.89 4.17
C ASN A 121 9.75 -13.98 3.63
N ILE A 122 10.11 -12.99 2.82
CA ILE A 122 9.17 -12.04 2.21
C ILE A 122 8.26 -12.82 1.26
N THR A 123 6.94 -12.77 1.51
CA THR A 123 5.93 -13.49 0.74
C THR A 123 4.78 -12.59 0.35
N TYR A 124 4.37 -12.67 -0.92
CA TYR A 124 3.22 -11.95 -1.43
C TYR A 124 1.92 -12.40 -0.75
N PHE A 125 1.09 -11.44 -0.34
CA PHE A 125 -0.21 -11.68 0.27
C PHE A 125 -1.38 -11.37 -0.67
N GLY A 126 -1.32 -10.24 -1.36
CA GLY A 126 -2.39 -9.76 -2.21
C GLY A 126 -2.19 -8.29 -2.60
N ASN A 127 -3.14 -7.74 -3.34
CA ASN A 127 -3.07 -6.34 -3.73
C ASN A 127 -4.44 -5.66 -3.64
N GLN A 128 -4.44 -4.32 -3.75
CA GLN A 128 -5.63 -3.50 -3.73
C GLN A 128 -5.40 -2.21 -4.54
N PRO A 129 -6.27 -1.87 -5.52
CA PRO A 129 -6.30 -0.54 -6.11
C PRO A 129 -6.46 0.54 -5.03
N TRP A 130 -5.65 1.59 -5.13
CA TRP A 130 -5.61 2.66 -4.14
C TRP A 130 -5.77 4.02 -4.82
N PRO A 131 -7.01 4.43 -5.14
CA PRO A 131 -7.32 5.59 -5.98
C PRO A 131 -7.14 6.92 -5.23
N TYR A 132 -5.93 7.13 -4.64
CA TYR A 132 -5.60 8.33 -3.87
C TYR A 132 -4.19 8.84 -4.18
N PRO A 133 -3.97 9.50 -5.33
CA PRO A 133 -4.94 9.71 -6.43
C PRO A 133 -5.00 8.58 -7.45
N SER A 134 -3.94 7.79 -7.66
CA SER A 134 -3.82 6.69 -8.62
C SER A 134 -2.71 5.74 -8.17
N GLY A 135 -3.06 4.68 -7.48
CA GLY A 135 -2.08 3.75 -6.91
C GLY A 135 -2.52 2.30 -6.86
N LEU A 136 -1.55 1.44 -6.67
CA LEU A 136 -1.72 0.02 -6.36
C LEU A 136 -0.94 -0.29 -5.08
N MET A 137 -1.63 -0.75 -4.06
CA MET A 137 -1.00 -1.29 -2.85
C MET A 137 -0.75 -2.78 -3.03
N VAL A 138 0.49 -3.22 -2.83
CA VAL A 138 0.89 -4.63 -2.91
C VAL A 138 1.32 -5.10 -1.53
N GLY A 139 0.56 -6.02 -0.94
CA GLY A 139 0.73 -6.49 0.43
C GLY A 139 1.66 -7.69 0.53
N PHE A 140 2.55 -7.66 1.52
CA PHE A 140 3.50 -8.70 1.85
C PHE A 140 3.43 -9.10 3.32
N ILE A 141 3.92 -10.31 3.61
CA ILE A 141 4.23 -10.79 4.94
C ILE A 141 5.72 -11.09 4.97
N ALA A 142 6.41 -10.68 6.03
CA ALA A 142 7.82 -10.98 6.24
C ALA A 142 8.07 -11.37 7.70
N ASP A 143 9.17 -12.07 7.97
CA ASP A 143 9.61 -12.38 9.31
C ASP A 143 10.74 -11.42 9.71
N TYR A 144 10.72 -10.93 10.95
CA TYR A 144 11.86 -10.22 11.54
C TYR A 144 13.10 -11.12 11.51
N GLU A 145 14.21 -10.56 11.06
CA GLU A 145 15.51 -11.26 11.04
C GLU A 145 16.45 -10.72 12.12
N SER A 146 16.72 -9.41 12.07
CA SER A 146 17.67 -8.76 12.97
C SER A 146 17.42 -7.25 13.10
N GLY A 147 18.22 -6.58 13.92
CA GLY A 147 18.20 -5.14 14.11
C GLY A 147 17.41 -4.68 15.34
N GLU A 148 17.58 -3.41 15.67
CA GLU A 148 16.82 -2.70 16.69
C GLU A 148 16.00 -1.60 16.03
N ILE A 149 14.82 -1.28 16.62
CA ILE A 149 13.98 -0.22 16.09
C ILE A 149 14.71 1.12 16.20
N LYS A 150 14.96 1.72 15.04
CA LYS A 150 15.49 3.07 14.85
C LYS A 150 14.60 3.78 13.85
N LEU A 151 13.82 4.74 14.33
CA LEU A 151 12.86 5.44 13.50
C LEU A 151 13.55 6.40 12.52
N GLN A 152 13.06 6.41 11.28
CA GLN A 152 13.25 7.52 10.38
C GLN A 152 12.28 8.64 10.79
N GLU A 153 12.77 9.59 11.57
CA GLU A 153 11.93 10.59 12.25
C GLU A 153 11.15 11.51 11.30
N ASP A 154 11.57 11.64 10.04
CA ASP A 154 10.86 12.42 9.03
C ASP A 154 9.56 11.72 8.59
N GLU A 155 9.49 10.40 8.66
CA GLU A 155 8.35 9.60 8.22
C GLU A 155 7.56 9.00 9.37
N LEU A 156 8.22 8.48 10.40
CA LEU A 156 7.58 7.81 11.52
C LEU A 156 7.70 8.59 12.83
N THR A 157 6.65 8.50 13.64
CA THR A 157 6.65 9.02 15.02
C THR A 157 6.67 7.91 16.07
N ALA A 158 6.32 6.68 15.69
CA ALA A 158 6.39 5.51 16.56
C ALA A 158 6.47 4.22 15.74
N ALA A 159 7.18 3.23 16.28
CA ALA A 159 7.14 1.84 15.83
C ALA A 159 7.33 0.92 17.02
N ALA A 160 6.56 -0.17 17.09
CA ALA A 160 6.73 -1.20 18.12
C ALA A 160 6.13 -2.53 17.65
N PHE A 161 6.59 -3.62 18.27
CA PHE A 161 5.96 -4.92 18.13
C PHE A 161 4.80 -5.05 19.11
N TYR A 162 3.63 -5.47 18.61
CA TYR A 162 2.41 -5.64 19.38
C TYR A 162 1.92 -7.07 19.27
N SER A 163 1.55 -7.64 20.41
CA SER A 163 0.84 -8.92 20.47
C SER A 163 -0.66 -8.71 20.25
N LYS A 164 -1.39 -9.81 20.01
CA LYS A 164 -2.85 -9.80 19.84
C LYS A 164 -3.59 -9.10 20.99
N ASP A 165 -3.11 -9.29 22.21
CA ASP A 165 -3.80 -8.81 23.42
C ASP A 165 -3.49 -7.34 23.76
N ASN A 166 -2.56 -6.72 23.03
CA ASN A 166 -2.12 -5.34 23.28
C ASN A 166 -2.03 -4.51 21.99
N LEU A 167 -2.98 -4.70 21.09
CA LEU A 167 -3.03 -3.93 19.85
C LEU A 167 -3.45 -2.48 20.09
N PRO A 168 -2.79 -1.50 19.46
CA PRO A 168 -3.27 -0.13 19.42
C PRO A 168 -4.48 0.01 18.50
N GLU A 169 -4.97 1.22 18.30
CA GLU A 169 -5.92 1.50 17.22
C GLU A 169 -5.28 1.16 15.87
N ILE A 170 -5.99 0.38 15.05
CA ILE A 170 -5.53 -0.13 13.75
C ILE A 170 -6.41 0.37 12.60
N PRO A 171 -5.97 0.26 11.32
CA PRO A 171 -6.72 0.78 10.18
C PRO A 171 -8.13 0.19 10.06
N ARG A 172 -9.03 0.95 9.43
CA ARG A 172 -10.40 0.49 9.13
C ARG A 172 -10.40 -0.67 8.13
N LYS A 173 -11.49 -1.45 8.10
CA LYS A 173 -11.67 -2.65 7.25
C LYS A 173 -11.58 -2.40 5.74
N LEU A 174 -11.56 -1.15 5.29
CA LEU A 174 -11.34 -0.75 3.90
C LEU A 174 -10.01 -1.24 3.34
N SER A 175 -8.93 -1.16 4.13
CA SER A 175 -7.56 -1.29 3.62
C SER A 175 -7.04 -2.73 3.65
N ILE A 176 -6.18 -3.07 2.68
CA ILE A 176 -5.43 -4.32 2.69
C ILE A 176 -4.54 -4.45 3.94
N ALA A 177 -4.06 -3.33 4.51
CA ALA A 177 -3.33 -3.32 5.77
C ALA A 177 -4.16 -3.97 6.90
N ARG A 178 -5.43 -3.62 7.01
CA ARG A 178 -6.32 -4.24 8.00
C ARG A 178 -6.54 -5.73 7.74
N ARG A 179 -6.67 -6.13 6.49
CA ARG A 179 -6.81 -7.56 6.13
C ARG A 179 -5.59 -8.37 6.53
N LEU A 180 -4.38 -7.83 6.34
CA LEU A 180 -3.12 -8.44 6.75
C LEU A 180 -3.05 -8.59 8.27
N ILE A 181 -3.38 -7.53 9.01
CA ILE A 181 -3.39 -7.55 10.47
C ILE A 181 -4.39 -8.59 10.99
N ASP A 182 -5.63 -8.58 10.50
CA ASP A 182 -6.68 -9.53 10.92
C ASP A 182 -6.27 -10.98 10.67
N LEU A 183 -5.66 -11.28 9.50
CA LEU A 183 -5.17 -12.63 9.17
C LEU A 183 -4.06 -13.09 10.12
N SER A 184 -3.10 -12.22 10.43
CA SER A 184 -2.01 -12.53 11.37
C SER A 184 -2.55 -12.89 12.75
N LEU A 185 -3.56 -12.17 13.23
CA LEU A 185 -4.19 -12.42 14.51
C LEU A 185 -4.92 -13.77 14.59
N ILE A 186 -5.47 -14.25 13.47
CA ILE A 186 -6.11 -15.58 13.38
C ILE A 186 -5.04 -16.67 13.44
N HIS A 187 -3.94 -16.54 12.71
CA HIS A 187 -2.86 -17.54 12.68
C HIS A 187 -2.08 -17.63 13.99
N ILE A 188 -1.93 -16.54 14.74
CA ILE A 188 -1.34 -16.56 16.08
C ILE A 188 -2.22 -17.37 17.07
N SER A 189 -3.52 -17.53 16.77
CA SER A 189 -4.48 -18.23 17.64
C SER A 189 -4.61 -19.72 17.35
N GLU A 190 -4.10 -20.23 16.22
CA GLU A 190 -4.07 -21.65 15.90
C GLU A 190 -2.64 -22.19 16.17
N PRO A 191 -2.42 -22.98 17.25
CA PRO A 191 -1.17 -23.72 17.39
C PRO A 191 -1.02 -24.64 16.18
N THR A 192 0.12 -24.56 15.51
CA THR A 192 0.50 -25.39 14.37
C THR A 192 0.11 -26.85 14.61
N ARG A 193 -0.96 -27.32 13.95
CA ARG A 193 -1.20 -28.77 13.85
C ARG A 193 0.00 -29.39 13.16
N PRO A 194 0.70 -30.37 13.77
CA PRO A 194 1.75 -31.09 13.10
C PRO A 194 1.15 -31.70 11.83
N ARG A 195 1.75 -31.45 10.67
CA ARG A 195 1.41 -32.19 9.46
C ARG A 195 1.75 -33.65 9.75
N LEU A 196 0.74 -34.49 9.90
CA LEU A 196 0.89 -35.93 9.86
C LEU A 196 1.41 -36.26 8.46
N ILE A 197 2.69 -36.60 8.38
CA ILE A 197 3.32 -37.22 7.21
C ILE A 197 2.79 -38.64 7.19
N SER A 198 1.92 -38.95 6.24
CA SER A 198 1.54 -40.31 5.83
C SER A 198 2.34 -40.68 4.60
#